data_c7d206adeaca10fd00384284cb8667ce
#
_entry.id   c7d206adeaca10fd00384284cb8667ce
#
_cell.length_a   1.000
_cell.length_b   1.000
_cell.length_c   1.000
_cell.angle_alpha   90.00
_cell.angle_beta   90.00
_cell.angle_gamma   90.00
#
_symmetry.space_group_name_H-M   'P 1'
#
loop_
_entity.id
_entity.type
_entity.pdbx_description
1 polymer ?
#
loop_
_entity_poly.entity_id
_entity_poly.type
_entity_poly.pdbx_seq_one_letter_code
_entity_poly.pdbx_strand_id
1 'polypeptide(L)'
;VFGEALGRHYSDYYGISVINIRLGAVLDTDRPKLKRHYPGYLSQSDCVQMIDLCLSAPASVRYDTFDAISNNRWKWRDTSHATEVLGWNPEGSSDDLEIA
;
A
#
# COMPACT_ATOMS: atom_id res chain seq x y z
N VAL A 1 -4.65 -10.77 8.18
CA VAL A 1 -4.49 -12.19 7.86
C VAL A 1 -5.83 -12.85 7.56
N PHE A 2 -6.82 -12.68 8.43
CA PHE A 2 -8.14 -13.27 8.18
C PHE A 2 -8.79 -12.74 6.90
N GLY A 3 -8.73 -11.42 6.69
CA GLY A 3 -9.29 -10.81 5.48
C GLY A 3 -8.60 -11.27 4.20
N GLU A 4 -7.29 -11.45 4.25
CA GLU A 4 -6.53 -11.94 3.09
C GLU A 4 -6.90 -13.39 2.77
N ALA A 5 -7.03 -14.24 3.78
CA ALA A 5 -7.44 -15.62 3.60
C ALA A 5 -8.86 -15.72 3.04
N LEU A 6 -9.78 -14.90 3.55
CA LEU A 6 -11.15 -14.84 3.05
C LEU A 6 -11.20 -14.38 1.59
N GLY A 7 -10.39 -13.35 1.24
CA GLY A 7 -10.27 -12.88 -0.12
C GLY A 7 -9.78 -13.95 -1.07
N ARG A 8 -8.79 -14.75 -0.64
CA ARG A 8 -8.29 -15.88 -1.43
C ARG A 8 -9.39 -16.89 -1.72
N HIS A 9 -10.20 -17.20 -0.70
CA HIS A 9 -11.34 -18.12 -0.86
C HIS A 9 -12.30 -17.61 -1.94
N TYR A 10 -12.70 -16.34 -1.88
CA TYR A 10 -13.61 -15.77 -2.87
C TYR A 10 -13.00 -15.72 -4.27
N SER A 11 -11.72 -15.41 -4.38
CA SER A 11 -11.04 -15.40 -5.67
C SER A 11 -11.01 -16.79 -6.29
N ASP A 12 -10.65 -17.82 -5.52
CA ASP A 12 -10.51 -19.18 -6.01
C ASP A 12 -11.86 -19.81 -6.38
N TYR A 13 -12.91 -19.60 -5.57
CA TYR A 13 -14.21 -20.25 -5.78
C TYR A 13 -15.13 -19.49 -6.71
N TYR A 14 -15.08 -18.17 -6.73
CA TYR A 14 -16.05 -17.34 -7.47
C TYR A 14 -15.41 -16.58 -8.61
N GLY A 15 -14.12 -16.69 -8.82
CA GLY A 15 -13.42 -16.00 -9.91
C GLY A 15 -13.37 -14.49 -9.78
N ILE A 16 -13.55 -13.96 -8.56
CA ILE A 16 -13.50 -12.53 -8.29
C ILE A 16 -12.05 -12.11 -8.15
N SER A 17 -11.68 -10.98 -8.77
CA SER A 17 -10.36 -10.39 -8.55
C SER A 17 -10.32 -9.73 -7.18
N VAL A 18 -9.37 -10.13 -6.36
CA VAL A 18 -9.20 -9.60 -5.00
C VAL A 18 -7.77 -9.08 -4.85
N ILE A 19 -7.66 -7.81 -4.49
CA ILE A 19 -6.36 -7.18 -4.23
C ILE A 19 -6.35 -6.71 -2.78
N ASN A 20 -5.38 -7.24 -2.03
CA ASN A 20 -5.18 -6.85 -0.64
C ASN A 20 -4.10 -5.77 -0.58
N ILE A 21 -4.36 -4.74 0.20
CA ILE A 21 -3.39 -3.66 0.40
C ILE A 21 -3.03 -3.62 1.88
N ARG A 22 -1.77 -3.83 2.19
CA ARG A 22 -1.24 -3.66 3.55
C ARG A 22 -0.78 -2.23 3.70
N LEU A 23 -1.67 -1.38 4.20
CA LEU A 23 -1.42 0.04 4.32
C LEU A 23 -0.42 0.35 5.43
N GLY A 24 0.43 1.34 5.19
CA GLY A 24 1.23 1.95 6.22
C GLY A 24 0.43 2.95 7.05
N ALA A 25 1.11 3.87 7.70
CA ALA A 25 0.49 4.87 8.55
C ALA A 25 0.02 6.06 7.69
N VAL A 26 -1.28 6.09 7.39
CA VAL A 26 -1.93 7.22 6.73
C VAL A 26 -2.57 8.09 7.82
N LEU A 27 -2.15 9.33 7.92
CA LEU A 27 -2.50 10.19 9.03
C LEU A 27 -3.32 11.38 8.56
N ASP A 28 -4.21 11.87 9.43
CA ASP A 28 -5.10 12.99 9.11
C ASP A 28 -4.35 14.29 8.81
N THR A 29 -3.18 14.49 9.42
CA THR A 29 -2.33 15.65 9.18
C THR A 29 -1.36 15.45 8.01
N ASP A 30 -1.36 14.27 7.40
CA ASP A 30 -0.41 13.86 6.36
C ASP A 30 1.05 13.95 6.82
N ARG A 31 1.29 13.79 8.11
CA ARG A 31 2.61 13.85 8.74
C ARG A 31 2.71 12.81 9.84
N PRO A 32 3.91 12.28 10.11
CA PRO A 32 4.09 11.40 11.26
C PRO A 32 3.72 12.11 12.56
N LYS A 33 2.99 11.42 13.43
CA LYS A 33 2.63 11.92 14.76
C LYS A 33 3.57 11.40 15.85
N LEU A 34 4.21 10.26 15.59
CA LEU A 34 5.14 9.60 16.49
C LEU A 34 6.35 9.16 15.69
N LYS A 35 7.49 8.99 16.38
CA LYS A 35 8.72 8.53 15.72
C LYS A 35 8.56 7.19 15.02
N ARG A 36 7.75 6.30 15.58
CA ARG A 36 7.48 4.98 14.99
C ARG A 36 6.76 5.04 13.64
N HIS A 37 6.15 6.17 13.30
CA HIS A 37 5.46 6.33 12.02
C HIS A 37 6.42 6.52 10.84
N TYR A 38 7.64 6.99 11.10
CA TYR A 38 8.57 7.34 10.03
C TYR A 38 8.87 6.19 9.05
N PRO A 39 9.18 4.97 9.52
CA PRO A 39 9.46 3.87 8.57
C PRO A 39 8.23 3.40 7.79
N GLY A 40 7.06 3.46 8.41
CA GLY A 40 5.82 2.97 7.83
C GLY A 40 4.89 4.05 7.29
N TYR A 41 5.34 5.29 7.23
CA TYR A 41 4.53 6.41 6.75
C TYR A 41 4.04 6.18 5.32
N LEU A 42 2.77 6.46 5.08
CA LEU A 42 2.17 6.46 3.75
C LEU A 42 1.47 7.81 3.56
N SER A 43 1.92 8.61 2.61
CA SER A 43 1.29 9.90 2.34
C SER A 43 -0.12 9.69 1.79
N GLN A 44 -0.99 10.67 2.00
CA GLN A 44 -2.36 10.60 1.50
C GLN A 44 -2.38 10.49 -0.03
N SER A 45 -1.52 11.22 -0.72
CA SER A 45 -1.44 11.15 -2.18
C SER A 45 -0.93 9.80 -2.68
N ASP A 46 0.03 9.20 -1.99
CA ASP A 46 0.52 7.86 -2.34
C ASP A 46 -0.55 6.80 -2.09
N CYS A 47 -1.34 6.96 -1.03
CA CYS A 47 -2.48 6.08 -0.75
C CYS A 47 -3.51 6.14 -1.88
N VAL A 48 -3.84 7.33 -2.36
CA VAL A 48 -4.76 7.51 -3.49
C VAL A 48 -4.19 6.86 -4.75
N GLN A 49 -2.89 7.03 -5.01
CA GLN A 49 -2.25 6.38 -6.14
C GLN A 49 -2.38 4.87 -6.08
N MET A 50 -2.16 4.26 -4.92
CA MET A 50 -2.26 2.81 -4.76
C MET A 50 -3.68 2.32 -5.03
N ILE A 51 -4.69 3.00 -4.48
CA ILE A 51 -6.08 2.63 -4.70
C ILE A 51 -6.46 2.75 -6.17
N ASP A 52 -6.04 3.84 -6.82
CA ASP A 52 -6.31 4.06 -8.24
C ASP A 52 -5.67 2.98 -9.11
N LEU A 53 -4.42 2.62 -8.84
CA LEU A 53 -3.73 1.55 -9.56
C LEU A 53 -4.42 0.20 -9.37
N CYS A 54 -4.92 -0.09 -8.17
CA CYS A 54 -5.63 -1.34 -7.91
C CYS A 54 -6.96 -1.39 -8.68
N LEU A 55 -7.68 -0.27 -8.75
CA LEU A 55 -8.94 -0.20 -9.50
C LEU A 55 -8.72 -0.35 -11.00
N SER A 56 -7.55 0.06 -11.49
CA SER A 56 -7.20 0.00 -12.92
C SER A 56 -6.38 -1.24 -13.28
N ALA A 57 -6.14 -2.15 -12.32
CA ALA A 57 -5.30 -3.31 -12.53
C ALA A 57 -5.86 -4.22 -13.63
N PRO A 58 -4.98 -4.86 -14.44
CA PRO A 58 -5.44 -5.79 -15.47
C PRO A 58 -6.21 -6.98 -14.89
N ALA A 59 -7.12 -7.55 -15.69
CA ALA A 59 -7.90 -8.71 -15.27
C ALA A 59 -7.02 -9.92 -14.93
N SER A 60 -5.78 -9.96 -15.43
CA SER A 60 -4.81 -11.01 -15.10
C SER A 60 -4.37 -10.96 -13.61
N VAL A 61 -4.53 -9.83 -12.94
CA VAL A 61 -4.28 -9.71 -11.50
C VAL A 61 -5.53 -10.19 -10.77
N ARG A 62 -5.59 -11.48 -10.47
CA ARG A 62 -6.77 -12.09 -9.87
C ARG A 62 -6.75 -12.12 -8.37
N TYR A 63 -5.59 -12.40 -7.80
CA TYR A 63 -5.39 -12.34 -6.36
C TYR A 63 -3.96 -11.91 -6.10
N ASP A 64 -3.79 -10.83 -5.34
CA ASP A 64 -2.46 -10.34 -4.99
C ASP A 64 -2.52 -9.52 -3.71
N THR A 65 -1.36 -9.31 -3.12
CA THR A 65 -1.19 -8.53 -1.90
C THR A 65 -0.03 -7.57 -2.09
N PHE A 66 -0.25 -6.30 -1.82
CA PHE A 66 0.76 -5.26 -1.98
C PHE A 66 0.98 -4.51 -0.68
N ASP A 67 2.24 -4.24 -0.37
CA ASP A 67 2.61 -3.36 0.73
C ASP A 67 2.64 -1.92 0.22
N ALA A 68 1.96 -1.02 0.91
CA ALA A 68 1.88 0.39 0.53
C ALA A 68 2.45 1.28 1.64
N ILE A 69 3.66 1.72 1.45
CA ILE A 69 4.30 2.75 2.27
C ILE A 69 5.01 3.72 1.34
N SER A 70 5.15 4.97 1.77
CA SER A 70 5.84 5.98 0.98
C SER A 70 7.34 5.68 0.87
N ASN A 71 8.05 6.44 0.05
CA ASN A 71 9.48 6.21 -0.21
C ASN A 71 10.33 6.69 0.97
N ASN A 72 10.08 6.14 2.15
CA ASN A 72 10.75 6.51 3.38
C ASN A 72 12.16 5.93 3.45
N ARG A 73 13.09 6.70 3.99
CA ARG A 73 14.47 6.27 4.14
C ARG A 73 14.60 4.98 4.97
N TRP A 74 13.80 4.87 6.03
CA TRP A 74 13.87 3.76 6.97
C TRP A 74 12.72 2.78 6.82
N LYS A 75 12.17 2.66 5.60
CA LYS A 75 11.06 1.74 5.37
C LYS A 75 11.47 0.30 5.68
N TRP A 76 10.57 -0.41 6.35
CA TRP A 76 10.81 -1.77 6.82
C TRP A 76 10.09 -2.83 5.99
N ARG A 77 9.33 -2.42 4.99
CA ARG A 77 8.65 -3.32 4.05
C ARG A 77 9.19 -3.10 2.65
N ASP A 78 9.27 -4.20 1.91
CA ASP A 78 9.67 -4.14 0.50
C ASP A 78 8.43 -3.88 -0.36
N THR A 79 8.45 -2.82 -1.13
CA THR A 79 7.35 -2.42 -2.01
C THR A 79 7.62 -2.75 -3.47
N SER A 80 8.69 -3.48 -3.77
CA SER A 80 9.09 -3.77 -5.15
C SER A 80 8.04 -4.56 -5.92
N HIS A 81 7.30 -5.44 -5.27
CA HIS A 81 6.24 -6.22 -5.91
C HIS A 81 5.14 -5.31 -6.50
N ALA A 82 4.72 -4.30 -5.74
CA ALA A 82 3.74 -3.33 -6.22
C ALA A 82 4.28 -2.54 -7.43
N THR A 83 5.55 -2.18 -7.41
CA THR A 83 6.17 -1.49 -8.53
C THR A 83 6.21 -2.37 -9.78
N GLU A 84 6.55 -3.64 -9.64
CA GLU A 84 6.63 -4.57 -10.77
C GLU A 84 5.26 -4.86 -11.38
N VAL A 85 4.24 -5.05 -10.56
CA VAL A 85 2.92 -5.48 -11.02
C VAL A 85 2.04 -4.29 -11.41
N LEU A 86 2.03 -3.23 -10.62
CA LEU A 86 1.12 -2.11 -10.78
C LEU A 86 1.77 -0.83 -11.32
N GLY A 87 3.10 -0.76 -11.34
CA GLY A 87 3.79 0.48 -11.63
C GLY A 87 3.76 1.47 -10.47
N TRP A 88 3.66 0.97 -9.24
CA TRP A 88 3.63 1.77 -8.01
C TRP A 88 4.88 2.65 -7.91
N ASN A 89 4.67 3.95 -7.82
CA ASN A 89 5.76 4.92 -7.71
C ASN A 89 5.41 5.97 -6.65
N PRO A 90 5.65 5.65 -5.36
CA PRO A 90 5.35 6.60 -4.29
C PRO A 90 6.27 7.81 -4.38
N GLU A 91 5.66 8.99 -4.30
CA GLU A 91 6.38 10.27 -4.39
C GLU A 91 6.63 10.90 -3.01
N GLY A 92 5.84 10.50 -2.01
CA GLY A 92 5.97 11.02 -0.67
C GLY A 92 7.10 10.35 0.12
N SER A 93 7.54 11.00 1.18
CA SER A 93 8.53 10.48 2.11
C SER A 93 8.33 11.15 3.46
N SER A 94 8.64 10.43 4.53
CA SER A 94 8.65 10.98 5.88
C SER A 94 9.97 11.66 6.25
N ASP A 95 11.00 11.56 5.39
CA ASP A 95 12.38 11.92 5.74
C ASP A 95 12.53 13.38 6.18
N ASP A 96 11.83 14.30 5.52
CA ASP A 96 11.93 15.73 5.81
C ASP A 96 10.71 16.28 6.55
N LEU A 97 9.83 15.40 7.05
CA LEU A 97 8.64 15.83 7.75
C LEU A 97 8.89 15.90 9.26
N GLU A 98 8.30 16.91 9.89
CA GLU A 98 8.32 17.04 11.34
C GLU A 98 7.09 16.35 11.94
N ILE A 99 7.23 15.94 13.21
CA ILE A 99 6.09 15.38 13.96
C ILE A 99 5.00 16.44 14.10
N ALA A 100 3.79 16.06 13.74
CA ALA A 100 2.64 16.95 13.81
C ALA A 100 2.18 17.19 15.25
#